data_a9c36758326a304c9083cceae77eeac5
#
_entry.id   a9c36758326a304c9083cceae77eeac5
#
_cell.length_a   1.000
_cell.length_b   1.000
_cell.length_c   1.000
_cell.angle_alpha   90.00
_cell.angle_beta   90.00
_cell.angle_gamma   90.00
#
_symmetry.space_group_name_H-M   'P 1'
#
loop_
_entity.id
_entity.type
_entity.pdbx_description
1 polymer ?
#
loop_
_entity_poly.entity_id
_entity_poly.type
_entity_poly.pdbx_seq_one_letter_code
_entity_poly.pdbx_strand_id
1 'polypeptide(L)'
;MNMPFPGRGQVEFTRSCYPPGTRIVLNSMNDTYAPVESGIRGTVRCVDDAGQVGVAWDNGRSLSLISGVDSFRKLTQQEITQEQSMTMGEMKL
;
A
#
# COMPACT_ATOMS: atom_id res chain seq x y z
N MET A 1 -14.85 -21.63 -13.73
CA MET A 1 -15.75 -21.10 -12.71
C MET A 1 -15.26 -19.77 -12.20
N ASN A 2 -16.12 -18.79 -12.20
CA ASN A 2 -15.72 -17.44 -11.77
C ASN A 2 -16.01 -17.27 -10.31
N MET A 3 -14.98 -16.91 -9.58
CA MET A 3 -15.11 -16.63 -8.15
C MET A 3 -15.06 -15.11 -7.96
N PRO A 4 -15.97 -14.54 -7.18
CA PRO A 4 -15.96 -13.10 -6.94
C PRO A 4 -14.78 -12.68 -6.06
N PHE A 5 -14.10 -13.63 -5.44
CA PHE A 5 -12.98 -13.35 -4.56
C PHE A 5 -11.73 -14.03 -5.07
N PRO A 6 -10.55 -13.50 -4.77
CA PRO A 6 -9.32 -14.20 -5.13
C PRO A 6 -9.22 -15.53 -4.40
N GLY A 7 -8.59 -16.50 -5.03
CA GLY A 7 -8.35 -17.78 -4.41
C GLY A 7 -7.35 -17.65 -3.28
N ARG A 8 -7.29 -18.70 -2.45
CA ARG A 8 -6.38 -18.70 -1.30
C ARG A 8 -4.94 -18.49 -1.72
N GLY A 9 -4.50 -19.15 -2.79
CA GLY A 9 -3.13 -19.01 -3.25
C GLY A 9 -2.82 -17.56 -3.66
N GLN A 10 -3.79 -16.89 -4.27
CA GLN A 10 -3.61 -15.52 -4.69
C GLN A 10 -3.54 -14.59 -3.48
N VAL A 11 -4.37 -14.83 -2.47
CA VAL A 11 -4.32 -14.02 -1.25
C VAL A 11 -2.97 -14.21 -0.56
N GLU A 12 -2.49 -15.44 -0.48
CA GLU A 12 -1.20 -15.70 0.16
C GLU A 12 -0.06 -15.10 -0.63
N PHE A 13 -0.16 -15.12 -1.95
CA PHE A 13 0.84 -14.47 -2.80
C PHE A 13 0.87 -12.96 -2.50
N THR A 14 -0.31 -12.33 -2.45
CA THR A 14 -0.39 -10.91 -2.13
C THR A 14 0.19 -10.62 -0.75
N ARG A 15 -0.14 -11.47 0.22
CA ARG A 15 0.36 -11.31 1.57
C ARG A 15 1.88 -11.40 1.62
N SER A 16 2.45 -12.29 0.82
CA SER A 16 3.90 -12.44 0.72
C SER A 16 4.55 -11.22 0.09
N CYS A 17 3.88 -10.62 -0.90
CA CYS A 17 4.42 -9.46 -1.59
C CYS A 17 4.34 -8.19 -0.74
N TYR A 18 3.37 -8.13 0.16
CA TYR A 18 3.11 -6.91 0.95
C TYR A 18 3.07 -7.23 2.44
N PRO A 19 4.20 -7.64 3.02
CA PRO A 19 4.22 -7.87 4.47
C PRO A 19 4.03 -6.57 5.23
N PRO A 20 3.58 -6.64 6.49
CA PRO A 20 3.42 -5.43 7.30
C PRO A 20 4.70 -4.62 7.32
N GLY A 21 4.57 -3.31 7.19
CA GLY A 21 5.70 -2.40 7.15
C GLY A 21 6.17 -2.06 5.75
N THR A 22 5.61 -2.70 4.72
CA THR A 22 5.98 -2.40 3.33
C THR A 22 5.52 -0.99 2.99
N ARG A 23 6.43 -0.19 2.43
CA ARG A 23 6.08 1.15 1.95
C ARG A 23 5.59 1.06 0.52
N ILE A 24 4.49 1.74 0.25
CA ILE A 24 3.88 1.76 -1.08
C ILE A 24 3.51 3.18 -1.46
N VAL A 25 3.27 3.38 -2.75
CA VAL A 25 2.77 4.64 -3.27
C VAL A 25 1.55 4.34 -4.14
N LEU A 26 0.54 5.17 -4.00
CA LEU A 26 -0.70 5.03 -4.76
C LEU A 26 -0.56 5.69 -6.11
N ASN A 27 -0.84 4.93 -7.18
CA ASN A 27 -0.91 5.50 -8.51
C ASN A 27 -2.31 6.04 -8.79
N SER A 28 -3.33 5.23 -8.52
CA SER A 28 -4.71 5.67 -8.65
C SER A 28 -5.61 4.74 -7.85
N MET A 29 -6.73 5.25 -7.38
CA MET A 29 -7.68 4.48 -6.59
C MET A 29 -9.05 4.56 -7.23
N ASN A 30 -9.73 3.42 -7.30
CA ASN A 30 -11.07 3.34 -7.86
C ASN A 30 -12.10 3.56 -6.76
N ASP A 31 -12.15 4.76 -6.22
CA ASP A 31 -13.07 5.13 -5.15
C ASP A 31 -13.58 6.52 -5.46
N THR A 32 -14.89 6.63 -5.68
CA THR A 32 -15.50 7.90 -6.06
C THR A 32 -15.99 8.70 -4.86
N TYR A 33 -16.01 8.10 -3.67
CA TYR A 33 -16.56 8.80 -2.51
C TYR A 33 -15.52 9.49 -1.68
N ALA A 34 -14.43 8.81 -1.39
CA ALA A 34 -13.41 9.37 -0.50
C ALA A 34 -12.03 8.90 -0.93
N PRO A 35 -11.61 9.26 -2.14
CA PRO A 35 -10.34 8.74 -2.66
C PRO A 35 -9.16 9.32 -1.90
N VAL A 36 -8.12 8.52 -1.83
CA VAL A 36 -6.82 8.99 -1.38
C VAL A 36 -6.12 9.57 -2.58
N GLU A 37 -5.41 10.67 -2.40
CA GLU A 37 -4.76 11.35 -3.52
C GLU A 37 -3.71 10.48 -4.18
N SER A 38 -3.62 10.57 -5.52
CA SER A 38 -2.57 9.89 -6.27
C SER A 38 -1.21 10.41 -5.85
N GLY A 39 -0.26 9.50 -5.77
CA GLY A 39 1.11 9.87 -5.37
C GLY A 39 1.35 9.84 -3.89
N ILE A 40 0.30 9.64 -3.08
CA ILE A 40 0.50 9.56 -1.64
C ILE A 40 1.16 8.24 -1.29
N ARG A 41 1.96 8.25 -0.25
CA ARG A 41 2.64 7.07 0.25
C ARG A 41 1.97 6.55 1.50
N GLY A 42 2.15 5.27 1.75
CA GLY A 42 1.58 4.65 2.93
C GLY A 42 2.35 3.43 3.34
N THR A 43 1.96 2.86 4.49
CA THR A 43 2.59 1.67 5.03
C THR A 43 1.56 0.57 5.12
N VAL A 44 1.89 -0.60 4.57
CA VAL A 44 1.02 -1.76 4.66
C VAL A 44 0.93 -2.22 6.10
N ARG A 45 -0.28 -2.47 6.57
CA ARG A 45 -0.52 -2.99 7.91
C ARG A 45 -0.79 -4.49 7.88
N CYS A 46 -1.59 -4.94 6.93
CA CYS A 46 -1.92 -6.34 6.80
C CYS A 46 -2.59 -6.59 5.46
N VAL A 47 -2.71 -7.86 5.11
CA VAL A 47 -3.52 -8.30 3.97
C VAL A 47 -4.57 -9.26 4.57
N ASP A 48 -5.84 -8.94 4.36
CA ASP A 48 -6.91 -9.75 4.96
C ASP A 48 -7.23 -10.98 4.10
N ASP A 49 -8.19 -11.76 4.56
CA ASP A 49 -8.53 -13.01 3.88
C ASP A 49 -9.23 -12.78 2.55
N ALA A 50 -9.74 -11.58 2.32
CA ALA A 50 -10.32 -11.23 1.03
C ALA A 50 -9.29 -10.69 0.06
N GLY A 51 -8.03 -10.60 0.47
CA GLY A 51 -6.97 -10.12 -0.39
C GLY A 51 -6.85 -8.60 -0.43
N GLN A 52 -7.52 -7.91 0.48
CA GLN A 52 -7.41 -6.45 0.56
C GLN A 52 -6.16 -6.07 1.35
N VAL A 53 -5.43 -5.09 0.83
CA VAL A 53 -4.21 -4.61 1.45
C VAL A 53 -4.55 -3.41 2.32
N GLY A 54 -4.52 -3.62 3.63
CA GLY A 54 -4.80 -2.55 4.59
C GLY A 54 -3.61 -1.63 4.71
N VAL A 55 -3.84 -0.33 4.52
CA VAL A 55 -2.76 0.66 4.46
C VAL A 55 -3.05 1.81 5.41
N ALA A 56 -2.02 2.20 6.13
CA ALA A 56 -2.03 3.46 6.89
C ALA A 56 -1.34 4.49 6.02
N TRP A 57 -2.12 5.42 5.48
CA TRP A 57 -1.61 6.44 4.57
C TRP A 57 -0.94 7.57 5.35
N ASP A 58 0.06 8.18 4.73
CA ASP A 58 0.85 9.21 5.40
C ASP A 58 0.04 10.45 5.77
N ASN A 59 -1.12 10.62 5.13
CA ASN A 59 -2.01 11.74 5.48
C ASN A 59 -2.94 11.44 6.65
N GLY A 60 -2.76 10.29 7.31
CA GLY A 60 -3.56 9.92 8.47
C GLY A 60 -4.79 9.08 8.14
N ARG A 61 -5.06 8.83 6.88
CA ARG A 61 -6.21 8.04 6.49
C ARG A 61 -5.87 6.55 6.51
N SER A 62 -6.90 5.73 6.69
CA SER A 62 -6.77 4.28 6.64
C SER A 62 -7.75 3.76 5.62
N LEU A 63 -7.26 3.31 4.48
CA LEU A 63 -8.09 2.73 3.44
C LEU A 63 -7.38 1.53 2.87
N SER A 64 -8.15 0.50 2.56
CA SER A 64 -7.59 -0.71 1.97
C SER A 64 -7.54 -0.60 0.45
N LEU A 65 -6.59 -1.28 -0.14
CA LEU A 65 -6.46 -1.38 -1.59
C LEU A 65 -6.81 -2.78 -2.04
N ILE A 66 -7.35 -2.87 -3.25
CA ILE A 66 -7.68 -4.14 -3.86
C ILE A 66 -6.77 -4.34 -5.04
N SER A 67 -5.93 -5.38 -4.97
CA SER A 67 -5.01 -5.70 -6.04
C SER A 67 -5.80 -6.00 -7.32
N GLY A 68 -5.41 -5.35 -8.42
CA GLY A 68 -6.10 -5.53 -9.69
C GLY A 68 -7.21 -4.51 -9.92
N VAL A 69 -7.65 -3.81 -8.88
CA VAL A 69 -8.66 -2.76 -8.99
C VAL A 69 -8.03 -1.40 -8.78
N ASP A 70 -7.26 -1.28 -7.71
CA ASP A 70 -6.55 -0.04 -7.41
C ASP A 70 -5.11 -0.18 -7.89
N SER A 71 -4.54 0.91 -8.38
CA SER A 71 -3.18 0.89 -8.93
C SER A 71 -2.22 1.46 -7.91
N PHE A 72 -1.28 0.65 -7.48
CA PHE A 72 -0.26 1.05 -6.51
C PHE A 72 0.98 0.20 -6.73
N ARG A 73 2.09 0.64 -6.14
CA ARG A 73 3.34 -0.10 -6.22
C ARG A 73 4.14 0.07 -4.94
N LYS A 74 5.07 -0.84 -4.73
CA LYS A 74 6.01 -0.70 -3.62
C LYS A 74 6.99 0.42 -3.94
N LEU A 75 7.46 1.10 -2.90
CA LEU A 75 8.55 2.02 -3.06
C LEU A 75 9.82 1.24 -3.38
N THR A 76 10.68 1.85 -4.19
CA THR A 76 11.99 1.28 -4.44
C THR A 76 12.88 1.50 -3.21
N GLN A 77 13.96 0.73 -3.14
CA GLN A 77 14.89 0.90 -2.03
C GLN A 77 15.46 2.33 -2.02
N GLN A 78 15.67 2.89 -3.19
CA GLN A 78 16.17 4.25 -3.30
C GLN A 78 15.18 5.25 -2.72
N GLU A 79 13.90 5.07 -3.01
CA GLU A 79 12.85 5.94 -2.47
C GLU A 79 12.77 5.84 -0.95
N ILE A 80 12.87 4.64 -0.42
CA ILE A 80 12.85 4.42 1.02
C ILE A 80 14.06 5.09 1.67
N THR A 81 15.21 4.94 1.07
CA THR A 81 16.44 5.56 1.57
C THR A 81 16.32 7.08 1.58
N GLN A 82 15.71 7.65 0.54
CA GLN A 82 15.51 9.09 0.47
C GLN A 82 14.58 9.57 1.57
N GLU A 83 13.53 8.83 1.88
CA GLU A 83 12.63 9.19 2.97
C GLU A 83 13.39 9.26 4.29
N GLN A 84 14.20 8.24 4.56
CA GLN A 84 14.95 8.17 5.81
C GLN A 84 16.02 9.25 5.88
N SER A 85 16.65 9.52 4.77
CA SER A 85 17.67 10.57 4.69
C SER A 85 17.11 11.93 5.03
N MET A 86 15.94 12.24 4.49
CA MET A 86 15.31 13.53 4.76
C MET A 86 14.98 13.67 6.23
N THR A 87 14.46 12.62 6.84
CA THR A 87 14.14 12.66 8.27
C THR A 87 15.40 12.86 9.10
N MET A 88 16.44 12.13 8.76
CA MET A 88 17.70 12.23 9.50
C MET A 88 18.36 13.58 9.31
N GLY A 89 18.24 14.15 8.11
CA GLY A 89 18.78 15.45 7.84
C GLY A 89 18.19 16.52 8.74
N GLU A 90 16.91 16.45 9.01
CA GLU A 90 16.27 17.39 9.90
C GLU A 90 16.78 17.25 11.32
N MET A 91 17.03 16.02 11.74
CA MET A 91 17.45 15.77 13.11
C MET A 91 18.89 16.17 13.36
N LYS A 92 19.68 16.31 12.34
CA LYS A 92 21.08 16.65 12.49
C LYS A 92 21.32 18.10 12.87
N LEU A 93 20.33 18.89 12.76
CA LEU A 93 20.46 20.30 13.16
C LEU A 93 20.44 20.42 14.66
#